data_8d64800fc1ad1c8527b60591d22692c8
#
_entry.id   8d64800fc1ad1c8527b60591d22692c8
#
_cell.length_a   1.000
_cell.length_b   1.000
_cell.length_c   1.000
_cell.angle_alpha   90.00
_cell.angle_beta   90.00
_cell.angle_gamma   90.00
#
_symmetry.space_group_name_H-M   'P 1'
#
loop_
_entity.id
_entity.type
_entity.pdbx_description
1 polymer ?
#
loop_
_entity_poly.entity_id
_entity_poly.type
_entity_poly.pdbx_seq_one_letter_code
_entity_poly.pdbx_strand_id
1 'polypeptide(L)'
;MQNFLRNLFARSSQHEESQTVNADFLYDGTDALWRAVIDNLPEEIKCNVSVSAGKAYIHIKPKSAHLGVKDFKYCVEYSKTKERAYVNVETLNGGAEGKASIQQYIDNHSADCIVKSVVPQQGVKNKDKWKWEVTAPAKELNNRLVKWYVDTITTFWFFFEN
;
A
#
# COMPACT_ATOMS: atom_id res chain seq x y z
N MET A 1 30.07 -19.10 -2.78
CA MET A 1 28.98 -18.12 -2.54
C MET A 1 28.46 -17.39 -3.80
N GLN A 2 28.96 -17.67 -4.99
CA GLN A 2 28.54 -17.00 -6.25
C GLN A 2 27.41 -17.73 -7.02
N ASN A 3 27.06 -18.97 -6.66
CA ASN A 3 26.06 -19.76 -7.40
C ASN A 3 24.63 -19.62 -6.88
N PHE A 4 24.43 -19.03 -5.71
CA PHE A 4 23.09 -18.85 -5.12
C PHE A 4 22.31 -17.70 -5.78
N LEU A 5 22.98 -16.61 -6.09
CA LEU A 5 22.35 -15.44 -6.73
C LEU A 5 21.98 -15.67 -8.20
N ARG A 6 22.73 -16.52 -8.92
CA ARG A 6 22.39 -16.87 -10.32
C ARG A 6 21.09 -17.68 -10.45
N ASN A 7 20.76 -18.48 -9.45
CA ASN A 7 19.55 -19.30 -9.46
C ASN A 7 18.29 -18.50 -9.08
N LEU A 8 18.42 -17.39 -8.35
CA LEU A 8 17.29 -16.51 -8.05
C LEU A 8 16.81 -15.75 -9.31
N PHE A 9 17.75 -15.30 -10.14
CA PHE A 9 17.43 -14.59 -11.40
C PHE A 9 16.97 -15.53 -12.52
N ALA A 10 17.39 -16.79 -12.51
CA ALA A 10 16.98 -17.77 -13.53
C ALA A 10 15.55 -18.33 -13.31
N ARG A 11 15.00 -18.26 -12.09
CA ARG A 11 13.61 -18.66 -11.79
C ARG A 11 12.58 -17.59 -12.09
N SER A 12 12.98 -16.35 -12.19
CA SER A 12 12.13 -15.21 -12.54
C SER A 12 11.79 -15.12 -14.04
N SER A 13 12.47 -15.88 -14.90
CA SER A 13 12.35 -15.79 -16.34
C SER A 13 11.39 -16.80 -16.99
N GLN A 14 10.68 -17.65 -16.24
CA GLN A 14 9.81 -18.69 -16.80
C GLN A 14 8.32 -18.56 -16.45
N HIS A 15 7.86 -17.44 -15.90
CA HIS A 15 6.44 -17.13 -15.72
C HIS A 15 6.07 -15.71 -16.17
N GLU A 16 6.74 -15.20 -17.18
CA GLU A 16 6.26 -14.06 -17.95
C GLU A 16 5.54 -14.54 -19.21
N GLU A 17 4.42 -15.23 -19.07
CA GLU A 17 3.30 -14.88 -19.92
C GLU A 17 2.75 -13.55 -19.41
N SER A 18 3.43 -12.51 -19.76
CA SER A 18 2.98 -11.14 -19.70
C SER A 18 1.68 -11.08 -20.53
N GLN A 19 0.54 -11.25 -19.86
CA GLN A 19 -0.66 -10.58 -20.34
C GLN A 19 -0.25 -9.12 -20.45
N THR A 20 -0.14 -8.60 -21.64
CA THR A 20 0.03 -7.18 -21.93
C THR A 20 -1.19 -6.50 -21.34
N VAL A 21 -1.08 -6.11 -20.07
CA VAL A 21 -2.13 -5.39 -19.34
C VAL A 21 -2.33 -4.10 -20.11
N ASN A 22 -3.45 -4.03 -20.85
CA ASN A 22 -3.77 -2.83 -21.62
C ASN A 22 -3.81 -1.63 -20.66
N ALA A 23 -2.79 -0.78 -20.74
CA ALA A 23 -2.65 0.38 -19.85
C ALA A 23 -3.83 1.35 -19.97
N ASP A 24 -4.54 1.32 -21.08
CA ASP A 24 -5.66 2.20 -21.40
C ASP A 24 -7.03 1.60 -21.03
N PHE A 25 -7.06 0.37 -20.47
CA PHE A 25 -8.31 -0.20 -19.96
C PHE A 25 -8.88 0.67 -18.84
N LEU A 26 -10.15 1.09 -19.01
CA LEU A 26 -10.87 1.92 -18.05
C LEU A 26 -11.82 1.07 -17.20
N TYR A 27 -11.79 1.29 -15.90
CA TYR A 27 -12.71 0.65 -14.95
C TYR A 27 -14.00 1.44 -14.82
N ASP A 28 -15.12 0.74 -14.82
CA ASP A 28 -16.44 1.33 -14.59
C ASP A 28 -16.67 1.50 -13.07
N GLY A 29 -16.15 2.60 -12.55
CA GLY A 29 -16.28 2.97 -11.15
C GLY A 29 -15.23 2.39 -10.21
N THR A 30 -15.27 2.87 -8.98
CA THR A 30 -14.30 2.53 -7.94
C THR A 30 -14.42 1.09 -7.44
N ASP A 31 -15.60 0.48 -7.50
CA ASP A 31 -15.78 -0.92 -7.08
C ASP A 31 -14.98 -1.87 -7.98
N ALA A 32 -15.00 -1.64 -9.29
CA ALA A 32 -14.21 -2.41 -10.24
C ALA A 32 -12.70 -2.14 -10.07
N LEU A 33 -12.32 -0.89 -9.83
CA LEU A 33 -10.94 -0.50 -9.52
C LEU A 33 -10.43 -1.24 -8.28
N TRP A 34 -11.21 -1.24 -7.19
CA TRP A 34 -10.78 -1.88 -5.94
C TRP A 34 -10.63 -3.40 -6.07
N ARG A 35 -11.52 -4.06 -6.81
CA ARG A 35 -11.35 -5.48 -7.11
C ARG A 35 -10.06 -5.73 -7.85
N ALA A 36 -9.77 -4.94 -8.90
CA ALA A 36 -8.55 -5.08 -9.66
C ALA A 36 -7.29 -4.84 -8.79
N VAL A 37 -7.31 -3.86 -7.89
CA VAL A 37 -6.20 -3.63 -6.95
C VAL A 37 -6.00 -4.86 -6.05
N ILE A 38 -7.07 -5.37 -5.43
CA ILE A 38 -6.99 -6.52 -4.52
C ILE A 38 -6.52 -7.78 -5.27
N ASP A 39 -7.07 -8.04 -6.45
CA ASP A 39 -6.73 -9.24 -7.24
C ASP A 39 -5.26 -9.24 -7.70
N ASN A 40 -4.68 -8.06 -7.92
CA ASN A 40 -3.29 -7.89 -8.33
C ASN A 40 -2.28 -7.74 -7.18
N LEU A 41 -2.72 -7.72 -5.91
CA LEU A 41 -1.78 -7.78 -4.79
C LEU A 41 -1.01 -9.11 -4.80
N PRO A 42 0.28 -9.11 -4.41
CA PRO A 42 1.03 -10.34 -4.20
C PRO A 42 0.29 -11.31 -3.28
N GLU A 43 0.38 -12.60 -3.56
CA GLU A 43 -0.32 -13.64 -2.78
C GLU A 43 0.10 -13.61 -1.30
N GLU A 44 1.36 -13.33 -1.03
CA GLU A 44 1.87 -13.15 0.34
C GLU A 44 1.10 -12.07 1.10
N ILE A 45 0.78 -10.96 0.45
CA ILE A 45 -0.02 -9.90 1.08
C ILE A 45 -1.47 -10.36 1.24
N LYS A 46 -2.09 -10.91 0.18
CA LYS A 46 -3.49 -11.36 0.20
C LYS A 46 -3.77 -12.36 1.33
N CYS A 47 -2.88 -13.32 1.55
CA CYS A 47 -3.03 -14.32 2.60
C CYS A 47 -2.92 -13.74 4.02
N ASN A 48 -2.19 -12.64 4.19
CA ASN A 48 -1.83 -12.06 5.48
C ASN A 48 -2.61 -10.79 5.85
N VAL A 49 -3.62 -10.42 5.08
CA VAL A 49 -4.46 -9.24 5.35
C VAL A 49 -5.94 -9.58 5.43
N SER A 50 -6.68 -8.72 6.09
CA SER A 50 -8.14 -8.57 5.93
C SER A 50 -8.41 -7.28 5.17
N VAL A 51 -9.34 -7.33 4.21
CA VAL A 51 -9.69 -6.17 3.37
C VAL A 51 -11.14 -5.81 3.60
N SER A 52 -11.40 -4.52 3.80
CA SER A 52 -12.75 -3.96 3.79
C SER A 52 -12.83 -2.82 2.79
N ALA A 53 -13.89 -2.78 2.00
CA ALA A 53 -14.07 -1.79 0.94
C ALA A 53 -15.26 -0.87 1.22
N GLY A 54 -15.05 0.43 0.96
CA GLY A 54 -16.08 1.44 0.83
C GLY A 54 -16.13 1.97 -0.60
N LYS A 55 -17.00 2.93 -0.89
CA LYS A 55 -17.12 3.50 -2.24
C LYS A 55 -15.83 4.20 -2.72
N ALA A 56 -15.18 4.97 -1.85
CA ALA A 56 -14.02 5.78 -2.20
C ALA A 56 -12.70 5.25 -1.63
N TYR A 57 -12.72 4.12 -0.92
CA TYR A 57 -11.54 3.60 -0.24
C TYR A 57 -11.59 2.09 -0.04
N ILE A 58 -10.42 1.49 0.16
CA ILE A 58 -10.25 0.17 0.78
C ILE A 58 -9.31 0.28 1.98
N HIS A 59 -9.59 -0.49 3.02
CA HIS A 59 -8.71 -0.69 4.16
C HIS A 59 -8.08 -2.08 4.07
N ILE A 60 -6.76 -2.13 4.16
CA ILE A 60 -5.98 -3.36 4.16
C ILE A 60 -5.33 -3.48 5.54
N LYS A 61 -5.82 -4.41 6.36
CA LYS A 61 -5.35 -4.59 7.75
C LYS A 61 -4.57 -5.89 7.86
N PRO A 62 -3.29 -5.84 8.30
CA PRO A 62 -2.52 -7.05 8.61
C PRO A 62 -3.24 -7.91 9.65
N LYS A 63 -3.25 -9.24 9.45
CA LYS A 63 -3.88 -10.19 10.37
C LYS A 63 -3.07 -10.38 11.66
N SER A 64 -1.76 -10.29 11.57
CA SER A 64 -0.85 -10.29 12.71
C SER A 64 -0.47 -8.86 13.11
N ALA A 65 -0.02 -8.68 14.36
CA ALA A 65 0.47 -7.39 14.81
C ALA A 65 1.69 -6.96 13.98
N HIS A 66 1.51 -5.95 13.17
CA HIS A 66 2.57 -5.33 12.38
C HIS A 66 3.25 -4.30 13.28
N LEU A 67 4.56 -4.32 13.39
CA LEU A 67 5.34 -3.39 14.23
C LEU A 67 4.96 -3.38 15.72
N GLY A 68 4.20 -4.36 16.22
CA GLY A 68 3.66 -4.32 17.59
C GLY A 68 2.66 -3.19 17.84
N VAL A 69 2.25 -2.45 16.83
CA VAL A 69 1.28 -1.36 16.93
C VAL A 69 -0.12 -1.93 16.75
N LYS A 70 -0.98 -1.71 17.74
CA LYS A 70 -2.41 -2.02 17.62
C LYS A 70 -3.04 -1.08 16.58
N ASP A 71 -3.96 -1.64 15.80
CA ASP A 71 -4.75 -0.88 14.84
C ASP A 71 -3.96 -0.20 13.69
N PHE A 72 -2.82 -0.77 13.33
CA PHE A 72 -2.10 -0.39 12.12
C PHE A 72 -2.83 -0.90 10.88
N LYS A 73 -2.95 -0.06 9.86
CA LYS A 73 -3.52 -0.44 8.56
C LYS A 73 -2.99 0.41 7.41
N TYR A 74 -3.17 -0.11 6.22
CA TYR A 74 -3.09 0.68 4.99
C TYR A 74 -4.49 1.15 4.60
N CYS A 75 -4.63 2.40 4.24
CA CYS A 75 -5.83 2.96 3.64
C CYS A 75 -5.51 3.42 2.22
N VAL A 76 -6.30 2.97 1.27
CA VAL A 76 -6.16 3.28 -0.15
C VAL A 76 -7.40 4.04 -0.56
N GLU A 77 -7.21 5.24 -1.11
CA GLU A 77 -8.31 6.15 -1.40
C GLU A 77 -8.23 6.70 -2.82
N TYR A 78 -9.38 7.04 -3.38
CA TYR A 78 -9.51 7.80 -4.62
C TYR A 78 -10.46 8.98 -4.44
N SER A 79 -10.01 10.14 -4.86
CA SER A 79 -10.84 11.35 -4.90
C SER A 79 -11.07 11.81 -6.34
N LYS A 80 -12.30 11.62 -6.81
CA LYS A 80 -12.71 12.08 -8.14
C LYS A 80 -12.65 13.61 -8.26
N THR A 81 -13.07 14.33 -7.23
CA THR A 81 -13.09 15.80 -7.23
C THR A 81 -11.70 16.43 -7.23
N LYS A 82 -10.73 15.76 -6.62
CA LYS A 82 -9.33 16.20 -6.60
C LYS A 82 -8.49 15.55 -7.69
N GLU A 83 -9.06 14.62 -8.47
CA GLU A 83 -8.35 13.80 -9.46
C GLU A 83 -7.06 13.22 -8.89
N ARG A 84 -7.16 12.59 -7.71
CA ARG A 84 -5.99 12.14 -6.95
C ARG A 84 -6.20 10.79 -6.27
N ALA A 85 -5.16 10.00 -6.31
CA ALA A 85 -5.01 8.73 -5.61
C ALA A 85 -4.17 8.91 -4.34
N TYR A 86 -4.49 8.13 -3.30
CA TYR A 86 -3.82 8.16 -2.01
C TYR A 86 -3.55 6.75 -1.51
N VAL A 87 -2.38 6.53 -0.93
CA VAL A 87 -2.06 5.37 -0.10
C VAL A 87 -1.52 5.87 1.23
N ASN A 88 -2.18 5.48 2.31
CA ASN A 88 -1.82 5.88 3.65
C ASN A 88 -1.38 4.68 4.47
N VAL A 89 -0.37 4.87 5.30
CA VAL A 89 -0.12 4.04 6.47
C VAL A 89 -0.75 4.75 7.66
N GLU A 90 -1.63 4.08 8.40
CA GLU A 90 -2.41 4.71 9.47
C GLU A 90 -2.30 4.00 10.81
N THR A 91 -2.22 4.80 11.89
CA THR A 91 -2.65 4.34 13.22
C THR A 91 -4.09 4.79 13.44
N LEU A 92 -4.95 3.89 13.94
CA LEU A 92 -6.33 4.26 14.28
C LEU A 92 -6.47 4.77 15.69
N ASN A 93 -5.69 4.19 16.59
CA ASN A 93 -5.66 4.49 18.01
C ASN A 93 -4.20 4.56 18.45
N GLY A 94 -3.98 5.05 19.66
CA GLY A 94 -2.64 5.14 20.24
C GLY A 94 -2.01 6.53 20.18
N GLY A 95 -2.70 7.52 19.58
CA GLY A 95 -2.30 8.92 19.64
C GLY A 95 -0.80 9.16 19.38
N ALA A 96 -0.16 9.87 20.29
CA ALA A 96 1.26 10.19 20.20
C ALA A 96 2.18 8.96 20.28
N GLU A 97 1.80 7.93 21.05
CA GLU A 97 2.60 6.69 21.18
C GLU A 97 2.59 5.89 19.89
N GLY A 98 1.42 5.71 19.28
CA GLY A 98 1.29 5.04 17.98
C GLY A 98 2.08 5.77 16.89
N LYS A 99 2.01 7.10 16.86
CA LYS A 99 2.84 7.92 15.97
C LYS A 99 4.33 7.68 16.22
N ALA A 100 4.76 7.75 17.46
CA ALA A 100 6.17 7.61 17.83
C ALA A 100 6.71 6.24 17.44
N SER A 101 5.95 5.17 17.66
CA SER A 101 6.36 3.80 17.31
C SER A 101 6.58 3.63 15.82
N ILE A 102 5.66 4.12 14.98
CA ILE A 102 5.82 4.03 13.52
C ILE A 102 6.96 4.93 13.05
N GLN A 103 7.05 6.16 13.54
CA GLN A 103 8.11 7.08 13.14
C GLN A 103 9.49 6.54 13.53
N GLN A 104 9.64 5.99 14.72
CA GLN A 104 10.89 5.36 15.17
C GLN A 104 11.28 4.19 14.27
N TYR A 105 10.31 3.36 13.87
CA TYR A 105 10.58 2.28 12.92
C TYR A 105 11.09 2.84 11.59
N ILE A 106 10.39 3.85 11.03
CA ILE A 106 10.76 4.49 9.76
C ILE A 106 12.19 5.08 9.85
N ASP A 107 12.49 5.78 10.93
CA ASP A 107 13.80 6.45 11.12
C ASP A 107 14.94 5.44 11.28
N ASN A 108 14.69 4.33 11.96
CA ASN A 108 15.70 3.31 12.24
C ASN A 108 15.93 2.33 11.08
N HIS A 109 15.01 2.28 10.11
CA HIS A 109 15.12 1.34 8.98
C HIS A 109 16.12 1.86 7.95
N SER A 110 17.09 1.01 7.57
CA SER A 110 18.12 1.38 6.58
C SER A 110 17.61 1.33 5.14
N ALA A 111 16.55 0.55 4.88
CA ALA A 111 15.98 0.42 3.54
C ALA A 111 15.45 1.76 3.01
N ASP A 112 15.72 2.06 1.75
CA ASP A 112 15.15 3.23 1.08
C ASP A 112 13.69 2.97 0.71
N CYS A 113 12.80 3.81 1.21
CA CYS A 113 11.37 3.74 0.93
C CYS A 113 10.77 5.14 0.93
N ILE A 114 9.86 5.39 -0.01
CA ILE A 114 9.21 6.70 -0.16
C ILE A 114 8.55 7.19 1.15
N VAL A 115 8.12 6.29 2.03
CA VAL A 115 7.52 6.64 3.32
C VAL A 115 8.48 7.42 4.23
N LYS A 116 9.80 7.27 4.07
CA LYS A 116 10.82 8.03 4.83
C LYS A 116 10.78 9.53 4.57
N SER A 117 10.35 9.95 3.40
CA SER A 117 10.24 11.36 3.03
C SER A 117 8.88 11.97 3.39
N VAL A 118 7.96 11.17 3.96
CA VAL A 118 6.61 11.61 4.27
C VAL A 118 6.51 12.17 5.69
N VAL A 119 5.98 13.37 5.80
CA VAL A 119 5.67 13.99 7.10
C VAL A 119 4.33 13.47 7.60
N PRO A 120 4.26 12.87 8.81
CA PRO A 120 3.01 12.36 9.36
C PRO A 120 2.00 13.48 9.60
N GLN A 121 0.74 13.18 9.27
CA GLN A 121 -0.38 14.09 9.45
C GLN A 121 -1.34 13.57 10.51
N GLN A 122 -1.78 14.46 11.40
CA GLN A 122 -2.81 14.13 12.38
C GLN A 122 -4.19 14.14 11.74
N GLY A 123 -5.04 13.21 12.15
CA GLY A 123 -6.43 13.16 11.69
C GLY A 123 -7.22 14.40 12.10
N VAL A 124 -8.04 14.91 11.20
CA VAL A 124 -8.86 16.11 11.46
C VAL A 124 -9.98 15.81 12.44
N LYS A 125 -10.73 14.72 12.20
CA LYS A 125 -11.88 14.31 13.04
C LYS A 125 -11.44 13.49 14.24
N ASN A 126 -10.48 12.58 14.04
CA ASN A 126 -9.92 11.77 15.11
C ASN A 126 -8.47 12.17 15.35
N LYS A 127 -8.23 12.87 16.47
CA LYS A 127 -6.90 13.40 16.83
C LYS A 127 -5.91 12.32 17.28
N ASP A 128 -6.39 11.13 17.62
CA ASP A 128 -5.54 9.98 17.95
C ASP A 128 -5.04 9.23 16.72
N LYS A 129 -5.61 9.54 15.56
CA LYS A 129 -5.21 8.98 14.28
C LYS A 129 -4.05 9.76 13.67
N TRP A 130 -3.02 9.04 13.24
CA TRP A 130 -1.92 9.56 12.45
C TRP A 130 -1.79 8.81 11.14
N LYS A 131 -1.40 9.50 10.08
CA LYS A 131 -1.19 8.91 8.77
C LYS A 131 0.07 9.43 8.08
N TRP A 132 0.73 8.52 7.37
CA TRP A 132 1.80 8.79 6.42
C TRP A 132 1.22 8.58 5.03
N GLU A 133 1.06 9.63 4.27
CA GLU A 133 0.30 9.63 3.02
C GLU A 133 1.18 9.85 1.82
N VAL A 134 1.06 8.98 0.81
CA VAL A 134 1.64 9.12 -0.51
C VAL A 134 0.52 9.33 -1.52
N THR A 135 0.71 10.26 -2.46
CA THR A 135 -0.31 10.63 -3.43
C THR A 135 0.21 10.60 -4.86
N ALA A 136 -0.70 10.36 -5.81
CA ALA A 136 -0.43 10.51 -7.23
C ALA A 136 -1.60 11.19 -7.94
N PRO A 137 -1.36 11.95 -9.03
CA PRO A 137 -2.43 12.41 -9.91
C PRO A 137 -3.18 11.21 -10.51
N ALA A 138 -4.51 11.28 -10.56
CA ALA A 138 -5.34 10.21 -11.09
C ALA A 138 -6.62 10.79 -11.68
N LYS A 139 -6.62 11.04 -12.99
CA LYS A 139 -7.79 11.52 -13.73
C LYS A 139 -8.73 10.38 -14.13
N GLU A 140 -8.17 9.22 -14.40
CA GLU A 140 -8.87 8.05 -14.93
C GLU A 140 -8.64 6.83 -14.06
N LEU A 141 -9.69 6.00 -13.94
CA LEU A 141 -9.62 4.72 -13.26
C LEU A 141 -9.13 3.64 -14.26
N ASN A 142 -7.82 3.55 -14.43
CA ASN A 142 -7.21 2.67 -15.43
C ASN A 142 -6.18 1.70 -14.82
N ASN A 143 -5.64 0.82 -15.65
CA ASN A 143 -4.64 -0.16 -15.21
C ASN A 143 -3.34 0.47 -14.70
N ARG A 144 -2.95 1.66 -15.17
CA ARG A 144 -1.78 2.37 -14.63
C ARG A 144 -2.02 2.77 -13.18
N LEU A 145 -3.25 3.18 -12.86
CA LEU A 145 -3.64 3.51 -11.50
C LEU A 145 -3.66 2.26 -10.61
N VAL A 146 -4.20 1.12 -11.10
CA VAL A 146 -4.13 -0.16 -10.39
C VAL A 146 -2.69 -0.52 -10.09
N LYS A 147 -1.80 -0.46 -11.08
CA LYS A 147 -0.38 -0.75 -10.91
C LYS A 147 0.25 0.15 -9.85
N TRP A 148 -0.02 1.44 -9.89
CA TRP A 148 0.51 2.38 -8.90
C TRP A 148 0.06 2.03 -7.47
N TYR A 149 -1.21 1.69 -7.27
CA TYR A 149 -1.70 1.25 -5.97
C TYR A 149 -1.02 -0.03 -5.50
N VAL A 150 -0.96 -1.03 -6.36
CA VAL A 150 -0.34 -2.33 -6.04
C VAL A 150 1.14 -2.17 -5.69
N ASP A 151 1.89 -1.43 -6.51
CA ASP A 151 3.32 -1.18 -6.28
C ASP A 151 3.56 -0.43 -4.96
N THR A 152 2.75 0.59 -4.67
CA THR A 152 2.88 1.40 -3.45
C THR A 152 2.54 0.58 -2.20
N ILE A 153 1.45 -0.18 -2.22
CA ILE A 153 1.05 -1.06 -1.11
C ILE A 153 2.13 -2.12 -0.88
N THR A 154 2.63 -2.74 -1.95
CA THR A 154 3.65 -3.78 -1.90
C THR A 154 4.95 -3.24 -1.31
N THR A 155 5.37 -2.05 -1.74
CA THR A 155 6.55 -1.38 -1.22
C THR A 155 6.41 -1.09 0.28
N PHE A 156 5.26 -0.58 0.72
CA PHE A 156 5.01 -0.33 2.13
C PHE A 156 4.95 -1.62 2.94
N TRP A 157 4.28 -2.65 2.43
CA TRP A 157 4.20 -3.95 3.09
C TRP A 157 5.59 -4.50 3.41
N PHE A 158 6.44 -4.64 2.41
CA PHE A 158 7.78 -5.21 2.61
C PHE A 158 8.70 -4.29 3.42
N PHE A 159 8.52 -2.99 3.38
CA PHE A 159 9.26 -2.07 4.24
C PHE A 159 8.93 -2.29 5.71
N PHE A 160 7.66 -2.48 6.06
CA PHE A 160 7.21 -2.64 7.44
C PHE A 160 7.28 -4.08 7.95
N GLU A 161 7.43 -5.08 7.10
CA GLU A 161 7.59 -6.48 7.50
C GLU A 161 9.04 -6.85 7.86
N ASN A 162 10.01 -6.12 7.40
CA ASN A 162 11.41 -6.37 7.70
C ASN A 162 11.82 -5.66 8.98
#